data_9cd0f9a70d8259ad1a2aea5e8e7e21e9
#
_entry.id   9cd0f9a70d8259ad1a2aea5e8e7e21e9
#
_cell.length_a   1.000
_cell.length_b   1.000
_cell.length_c   1.000
_cell.angle_alpha   90.00
_cell.angle_beta   90.00
_cell.angle_gamma   90.00
#
_symmetry.space_group_name_H-M   'P 1'
#
loop_
_entity.id
_entity.type
_entity.pdbx_description
1 polymer ?
#
loop_
_entity_poly.entity_id
_entity_poly.type
_entity_poly.pdbx_seq_one_letter_code
_entity_poly.pdbx_strand_id
1 'polypeptide(L)'
;MTSDSERAPAPASSNANDLPTPRQAPKRQRRVSAIWLVPLLAIAIGLGLAIQAVMMQGPEITLTFTHAEGLEAGKTRVKFKDVDVGTVTSIVLDKSMKFVRVSIQMTKDAEDMLVKDSRLWVVRPRVAVGGISGLTTLLSGAYIAIDPGT
;
A
#
# COMPACT_ATOMS: atom_id res chain seq x y z
N MET A 1 -52.70 -35.36 91.12
CA MET A 1 -52.97 -35.90 89.81
C MET A 1 -53.05 -34.72 88.88
N THR A 2 -52.02 -34.36 88.49
CA THR A 2 -51.32 -34.00 87.27
C THR A 2 -52.21 -33.68 86.05
N SER A 3 -52.29 -32.46 85.71
CA SER A 3 -52.73 -32.03 84.39
C SER A 3 -51.65 -31.10 83.82
N ASP A 4 -50.96 -31.70 82.95
CA ASP A 4 -49.92 -31.11 82.20
C ASP A 4 -50.54 -30.17 81.13
N SER A 5 -50.23 -28.92 81.22
CA SER A 5 -50.75 -27.88 80.31
C SER A 5 -49.75 -27.67 79.21
N GLU A 6 -49.96 -28.35 78.12
CA GLU A 6 -49.23 -28.26 76.90
C GLU A 6 -49.41 -26.86 76.25
N ARG A 7 -48.35 -26.09 76.31
CA ARG A 7 -48.27 -24.75 75.73
C ARG A 7 -47.71 -24.83 74.33
N ALA A 8 -48.57 -24.68 73.38
CA ALA A 8 -48.18 -24.58 71.98
C ALA A 8 -47.28 -23.41 71.76
N PRO A 9 -46.22 -23.57 70.98
CA PRO A 9 -45.33 -22.44 70.59
C PRO A 9 -46.04 -21.57 69.58
N ALA A 10 -45.92 -20.25 69.78
CA ALA A 10 -46.41 -19.21 68.89
C ALA A 10 -45.69 -19.26 67.54
N PRO A 11 -46.37 -18.91 66.42
CA PRO A 11 -45.73 -18.86 65.09
C PRO A 11 -44.71 -17.77 65.07
N ALA A 12 -43.53 -18.14 64.62
CA ALA A 12 -42.43 -17.20 64.34
C ALA A 12 -42.86 -16.17 63.30
N SER A 13 -42.81 -14.92 63.69
CA SER A 13 -42.97 -13.79 62.74
C SER A 13 -41.89 -13.85 61.68
N SER A 14 -42.28 -14.25 60.49
CA SER A 14 -41.39 -14.15 59.30
C SER A 14 -41.11 -12.65 59.02
N ASN A 15 -39.90 -12.23 59.29
CA ASN A 15 -39.43 -10.89 58.93
C ASN A 15 -39.50 -10.73 57.40
N ALA A 16 -40.42 -9.89 56.94
CA ALA A 16 -40.62 -9.54 55.56
C ALA A 16 -39.41 -8.80 54.96
N ASN A 17 -38.30 -8.69 55.70
CA ASN A 17 -37.09 -7.99 55.25
C ASN A 17 -35.97 -8.89 54.73
N ASP A 18 -36.23 -10.23 54.64
CA ASP A 18 -35.24 -11.16 54.08
C ASP A 18 -35.42 -11.37 52.56
N LEU A 19 -35.81 -10.33 51.85
CA LEU A 19 -35.76 -10.37 50.39
C LEU A 19 -34.30 -10.25 49.96
N PRO A 20 -33.76 -11.23 49.20
CA PRO A 20 -32.41 -11.14 48.67
C PRO A 20 -32.31 -9.93 47.78
N THR A 21 -31.52 -8.96 48.18
CA THR A 21 -31.21 -7.81 47.36
C THR A 21 -30.60 -8.26 46.04
N PRO A 22 -31.13 -7.86 44.89
CA PRO A 22 -30.58 -8.26 43.61
C PRO A 22 -29.13 -7.75 43.52
N ARG A 23 -28.18 -8.68 43.57
CA ARG A 23 -26.76 -8.36 43.25
C ARG A 23 -26.73 -7.85 41.86
N GLN A 24 -26.49 -6.55 41.71
CA GLN A 24 -26.18 -5.96 40.44
C GLN A 24 -24.91 -6.63 39.90
N ALA A 25 -25.05 -7.41 38.84
CA ALA A 25 -23.92 -7.97 38.13
C ALA A 25 -23.00 -6.84 37.75
N PRO A 26 -21.68 -6.95 38.02
CA PRO A 26 -20.75 -5.90 37.62
C PRO A 26 -20.86 -5.69 36.13
N LYS A 27 -21.15 -4.46 35.69
CA LYS A 27 -21.08 -4.07 34.27
C LYS A 27 -19.74 -4.54 33.75
N ARG A 28 -19.75 -5.57 32.93
CA ARG A 28 -18.58 -6.09 32.24
C ARG A 28 -18.11 -4.98 31.32
N GLN A 29 -17.26 -4.08 31.83
CA GLN A 29 -16.52 -3.15 30.99
C GLN A 29 -15.79 -4.04 29.96
N ARG A 30 -16.22 -3.93 28.72
CA ARG A 30 -15.50 -4.50 27.57
C ARG A 30 -14.17 -3.76 27.49
N ARG A 31 -13.22 -4.17 28.32
CA ARG A 31 -11.83 -3.78 28.15
C ARG A 31 -11.43 -4.40 26.82
N VAL A 32 -11.28 -3.58 25.82
CA VAL A 32 -10.68 -3.99 24.56
C VAL A 32 -9.40 -4.71 24.98
N SER A 33 -9.37 -6.02 24.79
CA SER A 33 -8.26 -6.83 25.26
C SER A 33 -7.01 -6.27 24.61
N ALA A 34 -5.97 -5.99 25.40
CA ALA A 34 -4.70 -5.45 24.88
C ALA A 34 -4.10 -6.30 23.74
N ILE A 35 -4.56 -7.54 23.63
CA ILE A 35 -4.20 -8.47 22.56
C ILE A 35 -4.63 -7.97 21.16
N TRP A 36 -5.71 -7.16 21.09
CA TRP A 36 -6.18 -6.57 19.85
C TRP A 36 -5.35 -5.34 19.41
N LEU A 37 -4.54 -4.86 20.33
CA LEU A 37 -3.68 -3.70 20.05
C LEU A 37 -2.55 -4.05 19.08
N VAL A 38 -2.05 -5.29 19.14
CA VAL A 38 -1.00 -5.79 18.26
C VAL A 38 -1.45 -5.84 16.78
N PRO A 39 -2.56 -6.52 16.42
CA PRO A 39 -3.01 -6.53 15.03
C PRO A 39 -3.43 -5.15 14.55
N LEU A 40 -4.02 -4.32 15.40
CA LEU A 40 -4.41 -2.97 15.04
C LEU A 40 -3.19 -2.09 14.75
N LEU A 41 -2.14 -2.21 15.55
CA LEU A 41 -0.87 -1.54 15.31
C LEU A 41 -0.22 -2.01 14.01
N ALA A 42 -0.22 -3.32 13.74
CA ALA A 42 0.31 -3.87 12.50
C ALA A 42 -0.43 -3.33 11.27
N ILE A 43 -1.76 -3.26 11.33
CA ILE A 43 -2.58 -2.67 10.27
C ILE A 43 -2.26 -1.17 10.10
N ALA A 44 -2.12 -0.43 11.18
CA ALA A 44 -1.80 1.00 11.12
C ALA A 44 -0.43 1.25 10.48
N ILE A 45 0.58 0.45 10.83
CA ILE A 45 1.92 0.53 10.22
C ILE A 45 1.84 0.15 8.75
N GLY A 46 1.18 -0.96 8.41
CA GLY A 46 1.02 -1.40 7.01
C GLY A 46 0.30 -0.36 6.15
N LEU A 47 -0.76 0.23 6.67
CA LEU A 47 -1.51 1.30 5.99
C LEU A 47 -0.64 2.56 5.82
N GLY A 48 0.12 2.93 6.85
CA GLY A 48 1.04 4.07 6.79
C GLY A 48 2.10 3.90 5.70
N LEU A 49 2.71 2.72 5.62
CA LEU A 49 3.69 2.40 4.57
C LEU A 49 3.06 2.36 3.18
N ALA A 50 1.84 1.84 3.05
CA ALA A 50 1.11 1.83 1.78
C ALA A 50 0.80 3.25 1.29
N ILE A 51 0.32 4.12 2.18
CA ILE A 51 0.06 5.53 1.86
C ILE A 51 1.37 6.22 1.46
N GLN A 52 2.44 6.01 2.18
CA GLN A 52 3.75 6.58 1.87
C GLN A 52 4.24 6.13 0.49
N ALA A 53 4.10 4.85 0.16
CA ALA A 53 4.49 4.31 -1.14
C ALA A 53 3.72 4.98 -2.30
N VAL A 54 2.41 5.21 -2.12
CA VAL A 54 1.59 5.91 -3.12
C VAL A 54 1.95 7.38 -3.21
N MET A 55 2.21 8.05 -2.09
CA MET A 55 2.57 9.48 -2.07
C MET A 55 3.95 9.78 -2.67
N MET A 56 4.85 8.79 -2.73
CA MET A 56 6.15 8.92 -3.38
C MET A 56 6.11 8.70 -4.90
N GLN A 57 4.99 8.21 -5.43
CA GLN A 57 4.80 8.08 -6.86
C GLN A 57 4.54 9.47 -7.46
N GLY A 58 5.31 9.82 -8.49
CA GLY A 58 5.08 11.01 -9.29
C GLY A 58 3.95 10.80 -10.30
N PRO A 59 3.78 11.70 -11.26
CA PRO A 59 2.74 11.59 -12.28
C PRO A 59 2.99 10.38 -13.21
N GLU A 60 1.90 9.76 -13.64
CA GLU A 60 1.92 8.79 -14.72
C GLU A 60 1.77 9.52 -16.05
N ILE A 61 2.70 9.30 -16.96
CA ILE A 61 2.65 9.85 -18.32
C ILE A 61 2.44 8.73 -19.33
N THR A 62 1.66 9.02 -20.35
CA THR A 62 1.44 8.10 -21.47
C THR A 62 2.08 8.66 -22.73
N LEU A 63 2.97 7.89 -23.32
CA LEU A 63 3.66 8.22 -24.55
C LEU A 63 3.23 7.27 -25.67
N THR A 64 3.27 7.81 -26.89
CA THR A 64 2.99 7.01 -28.07
C THR A 64 4.27 6.88 -28.90
N PHE A 65 4.69 5.64 -29.13
CA PHE A 65 5.85 5.31 -29.96
C PHE A 65 5.43 4.55 -31.20
N THR A 66 6.16 4.73 -32.28
CA THR A 66 5.97 3.94 -33.51
C THR A 66 6.48 2.51 -33.32
N HIS A 67 7.53 2.35 -32.51
CA HIS A 67 8.17 1.07 -32.22
C HIS A 67 8.55 0.99 -30.75
N ALA A 68 8.21 -0.11 -30.10
CA ALA A 68 8.54 -0.36 -28.68
C ALA A 68 9.56 -1.49 -28.51
N GLU A 69 10.41 -1.70 -29.53
CA GLU A 69 11.42 -2.77 -29.48
C GLU A 69 12.39 -2.59 -28.30
N GLY A 70 12.54 -3.64 -27.52
CA GLY A 70 13.43 -3.68 -26.37
C GLY A 70 12.87 -3.03 -25.10
N LEU A 71 11.64 -2.49 -25.14
CA LEU A 71 10.96 -2.00 -23.95
C LEU A 71 10.23 -3.13 -23.24
N GLU A 72 10.40 -3.22 -21.93
CA GLU A 72 9.74 -4.21 -21.08
C GLU A 72 9.01 -3.50 -19.95
N ALA A 73 7.71 -3.80 -19.77
CA ALA A 73 6.94 -3.28 -18.65
C ALA A 73 7.53 -3.77 -17.32
N GLY A 74 7.68 -2.87 -16.36
CA GLY A 74 8.25 -3.14 -15.05
C GLY A 74 9.78 -3.17 -15.00
N LYS A 75 10.48 -3.23 -16.14
CA LYS A 75 11.94 -3.31 -16.17
C LYS A 75 12.61 -2.09 -16.81
N THR A 76 12.03 -1.59 -17.92
CA THR A 76 12.61 -0.45 -18.62
C THR A 76 12.56 0.80 -17.75
N ARG A 77 13.73 1.41 -17.55
CA ARG A 77 13.90 2.64 -16.78
C ARG A 77 13.88 3.85 -17.68
N VAL A 78 13.36 4.95 -17.15
CA VAL A 78 13.52 6.28 -17.75
C VAL A 78 14.67 6.97 -17.05
N LYS A 79 15.64 7.47 -17.84
CA LYS A 79 16.86 8.07 -17.32
C LYS A 79 17.03 9.50 -17.81
N PHE A 80 17.47 10.35 -16.88
CA PHE A 80 17.97 11.68 -17.18
C PHE A 80 19.41 11.79 -16.68
N LYS A 81 20.36 12.01 -17.58
CA LYS A 81 21.79 12.06 -17.24
C LYS A 81 22.25 10.90 -16.36
N ASP A 82 21.86 9.67 -16.72
CA ASP A 82 22.13 8.41 -15.99
C ASP A 82 21.43 8.24 -14.64
N VAL A 83 20.57 9.17 -14.22
CA VAL A 83 19.75 9.04 -13.02
C VAL A 83 18.39 8.46 -13.40
N ASP A 84 17.93 7.47 -12.65
CA ASP A 84 16.61 6.88 -12.84
C ASP A 84 15.52 7.84 -12.37
N VAL A 85 14.69 8.33 -13.30
CA VAL A 85 13.61 9.30 -13.06
C VAL A 85 12.21 8.72 -13.30
N GLY A 86 12.14 7.46 -13.73
CA GLY A 86 10.87 6.78 -13.96
C GLY A 86 11.03 5.32 -14.35
N THR A 87 9.91 4.62 -14.45
CA THR A 87 9.85 3.22 -14.87
C THR A 87 8.64 3.01 -15.78
N VAL A 88 8.80 2.22 -16.83
CA VAL A 88 7.70 1.81 -17.71
C VAL A 88 6.78 0.87 -16.93
N THR A 89 5.51 1.25 -16.80
CA THR A 89 4.50 0.45 -16.08
C THR A 89 3.71 -0.46 -17.00
N SER A 90 3.36 0.04 -18.19
CA SER A 90 2.62 -0.77 -19.16
C SER A 90 3.00 -0.43 -20.60
N ILE A 91 2.84 -1.42 -21.47
CA ILE A 91 3.04 -1.30 -22.91
C ILE A 91 1.82 -1.91 -23.58
N VAL A 92 1.05 -1.11 -24.28
CA VAL A 92 -0.20 -1.53 -24.92
C VAL A 92 -0.18 -1.13 -26.40
N LEU A 93 -0.53 -2.06 -27.28
CA LEU A 93 -0.71 -1.75 -28.68
C LEU A 93 -1.97 -0.91 -28.87
N ASP A 94 -1.86 0.19 -29.61
CA ASP A 94 -3.02 1.02 -29.91
C ASP A 94 -4.02 0.30 -30.83
N LYS A 95 -5.29 0.66 -30.73
CA LYS A 95 -6.37 0.05 -31.54
C LYS A 95 -6.12 0.12 -33.04
N SER A 96 -5.38 1.13 -33.49
CA SER A 96 -4.99 1.30 -34.89
C SER A 96 -3.88 0.34 -35.34
N MET A 97 -3.27 -0.41 -34.44
CA MET A 97 -2.10 -1.29 -34.65
C MET A 97 -0.88 -0.58 -35.28
N LYS A 98 -0.87 0.75 -35.34
CA LYS A 98 0.22 1.54 -35.90
C LYS A 98 1.16 2.10 -34.84
N PHE A 99 0.69 2.22 -33.61
CA PHE A 99 1.41 2.85 -32.52
C PHE A 99 1.36 1.99 -31.27
N VAL A 100 2.36 2.14 -30.44
CA VAL A 100 2.43 1.51 -29.12
C VAL A 100 2.30 2.59 -28.06
N ARG A 101 1.36 2.42 -27.17
CA ARG A 101 1.15 3.29 -26.02
C ARG A 101 1.95 2.74 -24.86
N VAL A 102 2.83 3.55 -24.31
CA VAL A 102 3.70 3.23 -23.19
C VAL A 102 3.34 4.12 -22.02
N SER A 103 2.87 3.53 -20.91
CA SER A 103 2.66 4.24 -19.65
C SER A 103 3.93 4.19 -18.82
N ILE A 104 4.31 5.33 -18.28
CA ILE A 104 5.52 5.51 -17.50
C ILE A 104 5.15 6.15 -16.18
N GLN A 105 5.52 5.50 -15.08
CA GLN A 105 5.44 6.07 -13.75
C GLN A 105 6.71 6.86 -13.49
N MET A 106 6.59 8.16 -13.39
CA MET A 106 7.71 9.03 -13.04
C MET A 106 7.92 9.08 -11.52
N THR A 107 9.12 9.44 -11.09
CA THR A 107 9.37 9.79 -9.70
C THR A 107 8.84 11.21 -9.43
N LYS A 108 8.56 11.52 -8.18
CA LYS A 108 8.08 12.85 -7.79
C LYS A 108 9.07 13.96 -8.16
N ASP A 109 10.35 13.68 -8.02
CA ASP A 109 11.43 14.64 -8.35
C ASP A 109 11.53 14.92 -9.85
N ALA A 110 10.92 14.08 -10.68
CA ALA A 110 10.90 14.27 -12.12
C ALA A 110 9.69 15.05 -12.65
N GLU A 111 8.76 15.43 -11.76
CA GLU A 111 7.57 16.19 -12.13
C GLU A 111 7.94 17.54 -12.76
N ASP A 112 8.91 18.23 -12.19
CA ASP A 112 9.40 19.52 -12.67
C ASP A 112 10.13 19.43 -14.03
N MET A 113 10.54 18.22 -14.44
CA MET A 113 11.22 17.97 -15.70
C MET A 113 10.23 17.72 -16.86
N LEU A 114 8.96 17.49 -16.55
CA LEU A 114 7.90 17.21 -17.51
C LEU A 114 7.29 18.50 -18.05
N VAL A 115 8.02 19.23 -18.86
CA VAL A 115 7.55 20.41 -19.57
C VAL A 115 7.03 20.02 -20.96
N LYS A 116 6.24 20.91 -21.59
CA LYS A 116 5.62 20.66 -22.90
C LYS A 116 6.61 20.30 -24.01
N ASP A 117 7.85 20.77 -23.89
CA ASP A 117 8.91 20.54 -24.88
C ASP A 117 9.86 19.39 -24.50
N SER A 118 9.52 18.60 -23.47
CA SER A 118 10.34 17.45 -23.09
C SER A 118 10.37 16.42 -24.21
N ARG A 119 11.55 15.98 -24.56
CA ARG A 119 11.78 14.96 -25.59
C ARG A 119 12.15 13.65 -24.92
N LEU A 120 11.48 12.58 -25.33
CA LEU A 120 11.77 11.23 -24.86
C LEU A 120 12.09 10.35 -26.06
N TRP A 121 13.18 9.59 -25.95
CA TRP A 121 13.59 8.65 -26.99
C TRP A 121 14.14 7.36 -26.38
N VAL A 122 14.03 6.27 -27.13
CA VAL A 122 14.53 4.97 -26.73
C VAL A 122 16.00 4.85 -27.08
N VAL A 123 16.84 4.62 -26.08
CA VAL A 123 18.25 4.32 -26.23
C VAL A 123 18.43 2.80 -26.18
N ARG A 124 18.99 2.25 -27.26
CA ARG A 124 19.29 0.83 -27.38
C ARG A 124 20.78 0.59 -27.24
N PRO A 125 21.20 -0.37 -26.42
CA PRO A 125 22.60 -0.76 -26.39
C PRO A 125 22.98 -1.36 -27.76
N ARG A 126 23.97 -0.79 -28.39
CA ARG A 126 24.55 -1.35 -29.61
C ARG A 126 25.82 -2.09 -29.25
N VAL A 127 25.85 -3.37 -29.55
CA VAL A 127 27.08 -4.18 -29.42
C VAL A 127 27.94 -3.88 -30.61
N ALA A 128 28.93 -3.00 -30.45
CA ALA A 128 29.97 -2.82 -31.48
C ALA A 128 30.98 -3.94 -31.32
N VAL A 129 31.17 -4.71 -32.38
CA VAL A 129 32.17 -5.81 -32.50
C VAL A 129 33.58 -5.22 -32.58
N GLY A 130 34.02 -4.49 -31.56
CA GLY A 130 35.32 -3.85 -31.61
C GLY A 130 35.91 -3.33 -30.31
N GLY A 131 35.22 -3.54 -29.19
CA GLY A 131 35.75 -3.06 -27.91
C GLY A 131 34.99 -3.60 -26.70
N ILE A 132 35.74 -4.14 -25.75
CA ILE A 132 35.26 -4.72 -24.47
C ILE A 132 34.78 -3.62 -23.49
N SER A 133 34.47 -2.43 -23.98
CA SER A 133 34.15 -1.23 -23.15
C SER A 133 32.66 -1.03 -22.90
N GLY A 134 31.86 -2.07 -22.77
CA GLY A 134 30.42 -1.88 -22.62
C GLY A 134 29.68 -2.98 -21.87
N LEU A 135 30.34 -3.78 -21.05
CA LEU A 135 29.69 -4.88 -20.32
C LEU A 135 28.58 -4.40 -19.38
N THR A 136 28.69 -3.21 -18.82
CA THR A 136 27.65 -2.61 -17.97
C THR A 136 26.40 -2.24 -18.77
N THR A 137 26.53 -1.86 -20.04
CA THR A 137 25.42 -1.51 -20.91
C THR A 137 24.67 -2.72 -21.44
N LEU A 138 25.34 -3.87 -21.57
CA LEU A 138 24.71 -5.14 -21.98
C LEU A 138 23.76 -5.70 -20.89
N LEU A 139 24.05 -5.42 -19.64
CA LEU A 139 23.22 -5.84 -18.50
C LEU A 139 22.03 -4.90 -18.24
N SER A 140 22.10 -3.66 -18.71
CA SER A 140 21.08 -2.64 -18.41
C SER A 140 19.86 -2.68 -19.35
N GLY A 141 19.94 -3.35 -20.49
CA GLY A 141 18.87 -3.39 -21.48
C GLY A 141 18.60 -2.02 -22.15
N ALA A 142 17.51 -1.92 -22.88
CA ALA A 142 17.06 -0.66 -23.45
C ALA A 142 16.50 0.25 -22.34
N TYR A 143 16.74 1.54 -22.44
CA TYR A 143 16.18 2.54 -21.54
C TYR A 143 15.62 3.73 -22.32
N ILE A 144 14.74 4.48 -21.68
CA ILE A 144 14.20 5.72 -22.25
C ILE A 144 15.01 6.88 -21.70
N ALA A 145 15.61 7.68 -22.58
CA ALA A 145 16.24 8.92 -22.18
C ALA A 145 15.22 10.05 -22.27
N ILE A 146 15.28 10.97 -21.32
CA ILE A 146 14.49 12.19 -21.30
C ILE A 146 15.42 13.40 -21.39
N ASP A 147 15.01 14.38 -22.17
CA ASP A 147 15.61 15.72 -22.21
C ASP A 147 14.49 16.70 -21.84
N PRO A 148 14.55 17.32 -20.66
CA PRO A 148 13.61 18.37 -20.32
C PRO A 148 13.84 19.54 -21.26
N GLY A 149 12.77 20.03 -21.87
CA GLY A 149 12.81 21.25 -22.66
C GLY A 149 13.28 22.46 -21.84
N THR A 150 13.60 23.52 -22.50
CA THR A 150 13.94 24.81 -21.87
C THR A 150 12.70 25.61 -21.54
#